data_809fbe36486ea2864a15aee656807b2b
#
_entry.id   809fbe36486ea2864a15aee656807b2b
#
_cell.length_a   1.000
_cell.length_b   1.000
_cell.length_c   1.000
_cell.angle_alpha   90.00
_cell.angle_beta   90.00
_cell.angle_gamma   90.00
#
_symmetry.space_group_name_H-M   'P 1'
#
loop_
_entity.id
_entity.type
_entity.pdbx_description
1 polymer ?
#
loop_
_entity_poly.entity_id
_entity_poly.type
_entity_poly.pdbx_seq_one_letter_code
_entity_poly.pdbx_strand_id
1 'polypeptide(L)'
;VCEAENFESLTGRGVRIQVEGVTYWAGSQGLLDIFQAGIPEKVRKQIGQWQEDGQSVVFYGQETRLLAVLAISDRIKPTSAEAVKELKKQGIEVHLLTGDGVRTAERVAATLDIGYYKAEVMPNDKEEYIISLQQQGKKVAMVGDGINDSQALARADVSIAMGKGTDIAMDVAMVTLITSDLLLLPGAIRLSKQTVRLIYQNLFWAFIYNVIGIPLAAGVLFPINGLLLNPMLASAAMAF
;
A
#
# COMPACT_ATOMS: atom_id res chain seq x y z
N VAL A 1 5.13 -40.17 -10.01
CA VAL A 1 4.17 -39.21 -9.37
C VAL A 1 3.16 -40.14 -8.68
N CYS A 2 3.10 -40.08 -7.33
CA CYS A 2 2.08 -40.82 -6.59
C CYS A 2 0.73 -40.11 -6.80
N GLU A 3 -0.31 -40.83 -7.13
CA GLU A 3 -1.66 -40.29 -7.22
C GLU A 3 -2.21 -40.08 -5.81
N ALA A 4 -2.69 -38.87 -5.54
CA ALA A 4 -3.32 -38.55 -4.28
C ALA A 4 -4.80 -38.94 -4.32
N GLU A 5 -5.20 -39.75 -3.38
CA GLU A 5 -6.58 -40.19 -3.18
C GLU A 5 -7.20 -39.40 -2.04
N ASN A 6 -8.52 -39.18 -2.09
CA ASN A 6 -9.28 -38.59 -0.97
C ASN A 6 -8.71 -37.25 -0.40
N PHE A 7 -8.51 -36.26 -1.27
CA PHE A 7 -8.17 -34.91 -0.82
C PHE A 7 -9.35 -34.28 -0.07
N GLU A 8 -9.11 -33.80 1.14
CA GLU A 8 -10.08 -33.09 1.95
C GLU A 8 -9.49 -31.80 2.53
N SER A 9 -10.22 -30.70 2.37
CA SER A 9 -9.91 -29.43 3.01
C SER A 9 -10.76 -29.24 4.26
N LEU A 10 -10.11 -29.11 5.40
CA LEU A 10 -10.74 -28.86 6.70
C LEU A 10 -10.68 -27.37 6.99
N THR A 11 -11.81 -26.69 6.80
CA THR A 11 -11.91 -25.22 6.90
C THR A 11 -11.30 -24.69 8.20
N GLY A 12 -10.34 -23.75 8.06
CA GLY A 12 -9.63 -23.12 9.18
C GLY A 12 -8.61 -24.01 9.89
N ARG A 13 -8.42 -25.27 9.46
CA ARG A 13 -7.51 -26.21 10.13
C ARG A 13 -6.39 -26.69 9.22
N GLY A 14 -6.66 -26.94 7.93
CA GLY A 14 -5.69 -27.41 6.98
C GLY A 14 -6.24 -28.39 5.98
N VAL A 15 -5.39 -29.25 5.45
CA VAL A 15 -5.73 -30.23 4.42
C VAL A 15 -5.24 -31.63 4.82
N ARG A 16 -5.94 -32.66 4.35
CA ARG A 16 -5.48 -34.05 4.43
C ARG A 16 -5.63 -34.73 3.08
N ILE A 17 -4.73 -35.67 2.81
CA ILE A 17 -4.72 -36.51 1.62
C ILE A 17 -4.40 -37.93 2.00
N GLN A 18 -4.84 -38.87 1.18
CA GLN A 18 -4.45 -40.27 1.31
C GLN A 18 -3.60 -40.67 0.10
N VAL A 19 -2.47 -41.29 0.35
CA VAL A 19 -1.55 -41.80 -0.68
C VAL A 19 -1.20 -43.24 -0.33
N GLU A 20 -1.52 -44.20 -1.21
CA GLU A 20 -1.27 -45.62 -0.99
C GLU A 20 -1.82 -46.12 0.37
N GLY A 21 -3.01 -45.66 0.74
CA GLY A 21 -3.67 -46.04 2.00
C GLY A 21 -3.13 -45.32 3.26
N VAL A 22 -2.11 -44.46 3.15
CA VAL A 22 -1.50 -43.70 4.25
C VAL A 22 -2.00 -42.27 4.25
N THR A 23 -2.45 -41.79 5.40
CA THR A 23 -2.97 -40.41 5.55
C THR A 23 -1.83 -39.43 5.83
N TYR A 24 -1.70 -38.42 4.97
CA TYR A 24 -0.84 -37.26 5.18
C TYR A 24 -1.71 -36.03 5.45
N TRP A 25 -1.24 -35.13 6.30
CA TRP A 25 -1.94 -33.92 6.64
C TRP A 25 -0.99 -32.75 6.81
N ALA A 26 -1.50 -31.54 6.51
CA ALA A 26 -0.78 -30.28 6.69
C ALA A 26 -1.75 -29.20 7.16
N GLY A 27 -1.40 -28.47 8.24
CA GLY A 27 -2.28 -27.41 8.74
C GLY A 27 -1.87 -26.82 10.08
N SER A 28 -2.85 -26.17 10.73
CA SER A 28 -2.69 -25.51 12.03
C SER A 28 -2.58 -26.51 13.19
N GLN A 29 -2.29 -25.98 14.38
CA GLN A 29 -2.24 -26.78 15.61
C GLN A 29 -3.54 -27.55 15.85
N GLY A 30 -4.71 -27.01 15.48
CA GLY A 30 -5.98 -27.72 15.61
C GLY A 30 -6.05 -29.00 14.76
N LEU A 31 -5.30 -29.11 13.67
CA LEU A 31 -5.19 -30.34 12.88
C LEU A 31 -4.24 -31.34 13.54
N LEU A 32 -3.15 -30.87 14.09
CA LEU A 32 -2.21 -31.67 14.86
C LEU A 32 -2.92 -32.35 16.06
N ASP A 33 -3.82 -31.62 16.73
CA ASP A 33 -4.60 -32.16 17.87
C ASP A 33 -5.57 -33.26 17.41
N ILE A 34 -6.18 -33.13 16.23
CA ILE A 34 -7.08 -34.15 15.65
C ILE A 34 -6.32 -35.47 15.41
N PHE A 35 -5.11 -35.39 14.86
CA PHE A 35 -4.27 -36.55 14.57
C PHE A 35 -3.46 -37.03 15.79
N GLN A 36 -3.61 -36.36 16.94
CA GLN A 36 -2.90 -36.68 18.20
C GLN A 36 -1.38 -36.84 18.00
N ALA A 37 -0.80 -36.04 17.10
CA ALA A 37 0.60 -36.11 16.80
C ALA A 37 1.44 -35.43 17.90
N GLY A 38 2.39 -36.15 18.47
CA GLY A 38 3.26 -35.61 19.53
C GLY A 38 4.31 -34.64 18.99
N ILE A 39 4.47 -33.50 19.66
CA ILE A 39 5.54 -32.53 19.36
C ILE A 39 6.74 -32.82 20.26
N PRO A 40 7.94 -33.10 19.70
CA PRO A 40 9.18 -33.24 20.48
C PRO A 40 9.49 -31.95 21.28
N GLU A 41 9.99 -32.09 22.51
CA GLU A 41 10.23 -30.95 23.40
C GLU A 41 11.16 -29.89 22.81
N LYS A 42 12.19 -30.31 22.06
CA LYS A 42 13.08 -29.39 21.33
C LYS A 42 12.34 -28.52 20.31
N VAL A 43 11.38 -29.12 19.60
CA VAL A 43 10.62 -28.45 18.56
C VAL A 43 9.56 -27.53 19.19
N ARG A 44 9.01 -27.92 20.34
CA ARG A 44 8.01 -27.12 21.06
C ARG A 44 8.55 -25.73 21.46
N LYS A 45 9.79 -25.67 21.96
CA LYS A 45 10.44 -24.40 22.30
C LYS A 45 10.64 -23.53 21.06
N GLN A 46 11.05 -24.14 19.95
CA GLN A 46 11.26 -23.43 18.69
C GLN A 46 9.93 -22.89 18.11
N ILE A 47 8.85 -23.67 18.19
CA ILE A 47 7.50 -23.24 17.80
C ILE A 47 7.06 -22.03 18.61
N GLY A 48 7.28 -22.06 19.93
CA GLY A 48 6.97 -20.91 20.80
C GLY A 48 7.68 -19.64 20.37
N GLN A 49 8.98 -19.73 20.05
CA GLN A 49 9.75 -18.60 19.53
C GLN A 49 9.18 -18.08 18.20
N TRP A 50 8.90 -18.97 17.24
CA TRP A 50 8.31 -18.57 15.97
C TRP A 50 6.95 -17.88 16.12
N GLN A 51 6.10 -18.39 17.04
CA GLN A 51 4.82 -17.76 17.35
C GLN A 51 4.99 -16.42 18.04
N GLU A 52 5.97 -16.30 18.96
CA GLU A 52 6.34 -15.02 19.59
C GLU A 52 6.86 -14.01 18.55
N ASP A 53 7.60 -14.50 17.55
CA ASP A 53 8.06 -13.70 16.41
C ASP A 53 6.94 -13.38 15.39
N GLY A 54 5.68 -13.77 15.67
CA GLY A 54 4.53 -13.51 14.81
C GLY A 54 4.56 -14.28 13.48
N GLN A 55 5.24 -15.43 13.45
CA GLN A 55 5.26 -16.31 12.28
C GLN A 55 4.07 -17.28 12.33
N SER A 56 3.49 -17.57 11.17
CA SER A 56 2.48 -18.62 11.04
C SER A 56 3.15 -19.98 11.05
N VAL A 57 2.73 -20.86 11.96
CA VAL A 57 3.31 -22.20 12.08
C VAL A 57 2.37 -23.21 11.43
N VAL A 58 2.89 -23.97 10.48
CA VAL A 58 2.20 -25.06 9.80
C VAL A 58 2.86 -26.38 10.16
N PHE A 59 2.04 -27.33 10.59
CA PHE A 59 2.46 -28.68 10.95
C PHE A 59 2.21 -29.61 9.77
N TYR A 60 3.15 -30.50 9.47
CA TYR A 60 3.02 -31.53 8.47
C TYR A 60 3.26 -32.90 9.08
N GLY A 61 2.36 -33.82 8.89
CA GLY A 61 2.44 -35.14 9.49
C GLY A 61 1.88 -36.26 8.62
N GLN A 62 2.14 -37.46 9.09
CA GLN A 62 1.67 -38.73 8.55
C GLN A 62 1.00 -39.51 9.68
N GLU A 63 -0.25 -39.90 9.51
CA GLU A 63 -1.02 -40.56 10.57
C GLU A 63 -0.89 -39.78 11.90
N THR A 64 -0.43 -40.43 12.97
CA THR A 64 -0.17 -39.82 14.29
C THR A 64 1.26 -39.28 14.45
N ARG A 65 2.07 -39.24 13.39
CA ARG A 65 3.47 -38.83 13.46
C ARG A 65 3.69 -37.45 12.83
N LEU A 66 4.24 -36.53 13.61
CA LEU A 66 4.71 -35.23 13.10
C LEU A 66 6.01 -35.46 12.31
N LEU A 67 6.02 -35.04 11.02
CA LEU A 67 7.17 -35.17 10.12
C LEU A 67 7.95 -33.86 10.04
N ALA A 68 7.26 -32.73 9.94
CA ALA A 68 7.90 -31.41 9.84
C ALA A 68 7.05 -30.31 10.47
N VAL A 69 7.71 -29.22 10.85
CA VAL A 69 7.09 -27.97 11.25
C VAL A 69 7.69 -26.85 10.40
N LEU A 70 6.85 -26.06 9.80
CA LEU A 70 7.21 -24.98 8.91
C LEU A 70 6.77 -23.66 9.56
N ALA A 71 7.69 -22.72 9.67
CA ALA A 71 7.37 -21.36 10.06
C ALA A 71 7.32 -20.48 8.81
N ILE A 72 6.18 -19.86 8.58
CA ILE A 72 5.93 -18.98 7.44
C ILE A 72 5.83 -17.55 7.96
N SER A 73 6.62 -16.65 7.39
CA SER A 73 6.51 -15.23 7.68
C SER A 73 6.61 -14.43 6.38
N ASP A 74 5.76 -13.44 6.25
CA ASP A 74 5.90 -12.47 5.19
C ASP A 74 7.11 -11.58 5.47
N ARG A 75 7.95 -11.41 4.47
CA ARG A 75 9.11 -10.52 4.57
C ARG A 75 8.69 -9.11 4.17
N ILE A 76 9.05 -8.16 5.02
CA ILE A 76 8.98 -6.74 4.65
C ILE A 76 9.91 -6.53 3.46
N LYS A 77 9.41 -5.91 2.40
CA LYS A 77 10.23 -5.60 1.21
C LYS A 77 11.39 -4.68 1.61
N PRO A 78 12.60 -4.92 1.11
CA PRO A 78 13.78 -4.12 1.49
C PRO A 78 13.61 -2.61 1.26
N THR A 79 12.84 -2.25 0.22
CA THR A 79 12.58 -0.87 -0.18
C THR A 79 11.53 -0.16 0.70
N SER A 80 10.78 -0.88 1.55
CA SER A 80 9.69 -0.30 2.35
C SER A 80 10.18 0.69 3.38
N ALA A 81 11.29 0.41 4.06
CA ALA A 81 11.85 1.31 5.07
C ALA A 81 12.33 2.64 4.45
N GLU A 82 12.95 2.57 3.27
CA GLU A 82 13.38 3.74 2.53
C GLU A 82 12.18 4.58 2.05
N ALA A 83 11.13 3.92 1.54
CA ALA A 83 9.90 4.58 1.11
C ALA A 83 9.24 5.35 2.28
N VAL A 84 9.10 4.72 3.44
CA VAL A 84 8.54 5.38 4.64
C VAL A 84 9.39 6.58 5.05
N LYS A 85 10.72 6.43 5.06
CA LYS A 85 11.65 7.52 5.37
C LYS A 85 11.50 8.70 4.42
N GLU A 86 11.38 8.44 3.11
CA GLU A 86 11.21 9.49 2.10
C GLU A 86 9.85 10.19 2.21
N LEU A 87 8.77 9.45 2.54
CA LEU A 87 7.46 10.04 2.83
C LEU A 87 7.51 10.98 4.04
N LYS A 88 8.13 10.54 5.14
CA LYS A 88 8.33 11.37 6.35
C LYS A 88 9.15 12.63 6.06
N LYS A 89 10.21 12.55 5.24
CA LYS A 89 10.97 13.73 4.80
C LYS A 89 10.14 14.74 4.02
N GLN A 90 9.10 14.27 3.31
CA GLN A 90 8.14 15.12 2.60
C GLN A 90 7.06 15.71 3.53
N GLY A 91 7.13 15.48 4.85
CA GLY A 91 6.16 15.93 5.84
C GLY A 91 4.88 15.12 5.86
N ILE A 92 4.91 13.88 5.35
CA ILE A 92 3.76 12.98 5.31
C ILE A 92 3.81 12.07 6.52
N GLU A 93 2.72 12.04 7.29
CA GLU A 93 2.51 11.13 8.39
C GLU A 93 2.09 9.76 7.83
N VAL A 94 2.77 8.70 8.27
CA VAL A 94 2.53 7.35 7.75
C VAL A 94 1.85 6.52 8.82
N HIS A 95 0.71 5.90 8.45
CA HIS A 95 -0.08 5.01 9.28
C HIS A 95 -0.11 3.60 8.69
N LEU A 96 0.00 2.58 9.53
CA LEU A 96 -0.12 1.17 9.15
C LEU A 96 -1.47 0.64 9.64
N LEU A 97 -2.31 0.18 8.70
CA LEU A 97 -3.57 -0.51 9.00
C LEU A 97 -3.48 -1.93 8.47
N THR A 98 -3.59 -2.91 9.34
CA THR A 98 -3.47 -4.32 8.97
C THR A 98 -4.51 -5.20 9.67
N GLY A 99 -4.97 -6.25 8.98
CA GLY A 99 -5.76 -7.33 9.58
C GLY A 99 -4.93 -8.32 10.41
N ASP A 100 -3.59 -8.21 10.37
CA ASP A 100 -2.71 -9.08 11.15
C ASP A 100 -2.83 -8.81 12.65
N GLY A 101 -2.41 -9.80 13.44
CA GLY A 101 -2.39 -9.69 14.89
C GLY A 101 -1.44 -8.59 15.40
N VAL A 102 -1.73 -8.11 16.61
CA VAL A 102 -1.04 -6.97 17.25
C VAL A 102 0.49 -7.09 17.24
N ARG A 103 1.04 -8.27 17.58
CA ARG A 103 2.49 -8.50 17.61
C ARG A 103 3.15 -8.33 16.25
N THR A 104 2.51 -8.82 15.18
CA THR A 104 3.02 -8.68 13.81
C THR A 104 3.01 -7.21 13.38
N ALA A 105 1.89 -6.52 13.64
CA ALA A 105 1.74 -5.10 13.31
C ALA A 105 2.77 -4.23 14.05
N GLU A 106 2.98 -4.48 15.34
CA GLU A 106 3.97 -3.78 16.16
C GLU A 106 5.40 -3.97 15.63
N ARG A 107 5.77 -5.22 15.30
CA ARG A 107 7.08 -5.52 14.72
C ARG A 107 7.30 -4.83 13.38
N VAL A 108 6.29 -4.86 12.49
CA VAL A 108 6.36 -4.19 11.19
C VAL A 108 6.49 -2.68 11.39
N ALA A 109 5.67 -2.10 12.25
CA ALA A 109 5.70 -0.67 12.56
C ALA A 109 7.06 -0.24 13.14
N ALA A 110 7.60 -0.99 14.08
CA ALA A 110 8.94 -0.74 14.66
C ALA A 110 10.05 -0.86 13.60
N THR A 111 10.00 -1.90 12.73
CA THR A 111 11.00 -2.11 11.68
C THR A 111 10.99 -0.99 10.64
N LEU A 112 9.81 -0.46 10.31
CA LEU A 112 9.62 0.62 9.34
C LEU A 112 9.65 2.02 9.98
N ASP A 113 9.86 2.11 11.28
CA ASP A 113 9.80 3.38 12.03
C ASP A 113 8.44 4.10 11.86
N ILE A 114 7.32 3.36 11.87
CA ILE A 114 5.98 3.90 11.78
C ILE A 114 5.42 4.10 13.19
N GLY A 115 5.10 5.35 13.55
CA GLY A 115 4.59 5.69 14.88
C GLY A 115 3.10 5.40 15.09
N TYR A 116 2.33 5.27 14.01
CA TYR A 116 0.88 5.04 14.06
C TYR A 116 0.53 3.73 13.38
N TYR A 117 0.04 2.78 14.15
CA TYR A 117 -0.44 1.51 13.60
C TYR A 117 -1.71 1.02 14.28
N LYS A 118 -2.53 0.28 13.54
CA LYS A 118 -3.72 -0.39 14.05
C LYS A 118 -3.75 -1.81 13.50
N ALA A 119 -3.82 -2.78 14.39
CA ALA A 119 -3.84 -4.21 14.10
C ALA A 119 -5.27 -4.76 14.15
N GLU A 120 -5.48 -5.98 13.63
CA GLU A 120 -6.76 -6.70 13.67
C GLU A 120 -7.93 -5.90 13.07
N VAL A 121 -7.61 -5.07 12.06
CA VAL A 121 -8.56 -4.12 11.46
C VAL A 121 -9.39 -4.83 10.40
N MET A 122 -10.71 -4.82 10.56
CA MET A 122 -11.64 -5.28 9.55
C MET A 122 -11.78 -4.25 8.41
N PRO A 123 -12.28 -4.63 7.22
CA PRO A 123 -12.43 -3.68 6.11
C PRO A 123 -13.21 -2.41 6.47
N ASN A 124 -14.31 -2.52 7.20
CA ASN A 124 -15.11 -1.37 7.64
C ASN A 124 -14.35 -0.45 8.63
N ASP A 125 -13.54 -1.04 9.51
CA ASP A 125 -12.76 -0.25 10.48
C ASP A 125 -11.69 0.61 9.79
N LYS A 126 -11.18 0.17 8.63
CA LYS A 126 -10.23 0.96 7.82
C LYS A 126 -10.89 2.23 7.29
N GLU A 127 -12.13 2.12 6.80
CA GLU A 127 -12.92 3.27 6.36
C GLU A 127 -13.17 4.24 7.51
N GLU A 128 -13.63 3.75 8.66
CA GLU A 128 -13.88 4.57 9.86
C GLU A 128 -12.61 5.29 10.32
N TYR A 129 -11.46 4.62 10.25
CA TYR A 129 -10.19 5.24 10.58
C TYR A 129 -9.85 6.42 9.66
N ILE A 130 -10.06 6.27 8.34
CA ILE A 130 -9.88 7.35 7.38
C ILE A 130 -10.80 8.53 7.70
N ILE A 131 -12.08 8.24 7.97
CA ILE A 131 -13.08 9.27 8.35
C ILE A 131 -12.59 10.03 9.59
N SER A 132 -12.08 9.33 10.60
CA SER A 132 -11.59 9.94 11.83
C SER A 132 -10.41 10.91 11.59
N LEU A 133 -9.51 10.57 10.67
CA LEU A 133 -8.40 11.45 10.26
C LEU A 133 -8.90 12.67 9.47
N GLN A 134 -9.86 12.47 8.57
CA GLN A 134 -10.48 13.56 7.81
C GLN A 134 -11.24 14.54 8.71
N GLN A 135 -11.92 14.05 9.74
CA GLN A 135 -12.59 14.89 10.75
C GLN A 135 -11.61 15.75 11.57
N GLN A 136 -10.35 15.31 11.69
CA GLN A 136 -9.27 16.08 12.28
C GLN A 136 -8.67 17.11 11.30
N GLY A 137 -9.25 17.28 10.11
CA GLY A 137 -8.78 18.19 9.07
C GLY A 137 -7.58 17.67 8.26
N LYS A 138 -7.22 16.40 8.40
CA LYS A 138 -6.12 15.80 7.63
C LYS A 138 -6.60 15.40 6.22
N LYS A 139 -5.71 15.56 5.23
CA LYS A 139 -5.89 14.98 3.90
C LYS A 139 -5.28 13.60 3.88
N VAL A 140 -6.08 12.60 3.54
CA VAL A 140 -5.72 11.19 3.67
C VAL A 140 -5.55 10.54 2.31
N ALA A 141 -4.36 9.95 2.09
CA ALA A 141 -4.13 9.03 0.99
C ALA A 141 -4.19 7.59 1.50
N MET A 142 -5.02 6.75 0.87
CA MET A 142 -5.06 5.31 1.12
C MET A 142 -4.28 4.57 0.05
N VAL A 143 -3.39 3.69 0.48
CA VAL A 143 -2.59 2.82 -0.39
C VAL A 143 -2.92 1.38 -0.06
N GLY A 144 -3.36 0.60 -1.04
CA GLY A 144 -3.75 -0.79 -0.84
C GLY A 144 -3.67 -1.63 -2.12
N ASP A 145 -3.87 -2.95 -1.99
CA ASP A 145 -3.96 -3.89 -3.11
C ASP A 145 -5.39 -4.05 -3.65
N GLY A 146 -6.36 -3.53 -2.94
CA GLY A 146 -7.73 -3.30 -3.36
C GLY A 146 -8.75 -4.39 -3.11
N ILE A 147 -8.38 -5.63 -2.78
CA ILE A 147 -9.38 -6.69 -2.55
C ILE A 147 -10.17 -6.41 -1.28
N ASN A 148 -9.47 -6.13 -0.19
CA ASN A 148 -10.05 -5.89 1.14
C ASN A 148 -10.09 -4.41 1.52
N ASP A 149 -9.60 -3.54 0.65
CA ASP A 149 -9.40 -2.12 0.92
C ASP A 149 -10.30 -1.20 0.08
N SER A 150 -11.19 -1.76 -0.74
CA SER A 150 -12.01 -1.01 -1.70
C SER A 150 -12.84 0.10 -1.05
N GLN A 151 -13.46 -0.13 0.10
CA GLN A 151 -14.22 0.87 0.85
C GLN A 151 -13.32 1.99 1.38
N ALA A 152 -12.18 1.63 1.97
CA ALA A 152 -11.19 2.57 2.46
C ALA A 152 -10.56 3.39 1.31
N LEU A 153 -10.26 2.76 0.17
CA LEU A 153 -9.79 3.44 -1.04
C LEU A 153 -10.83 4.45 -1.56
N ALA A 154 -12.10 4.05 -1.66
CA ALA A 154 -13.18 4.94 -2.11
C ALA A 154 -13.40 6.14 -1.18
N ARG A 155 -13.13 5.98 0.12
CA ARG A 155 -13.34 7.02 1.12
C ARG A 155 -12.22 8.05 1.19
N ALA A 156 -10.99 7.66 0.87
CA ALA A 156 -9.81 8.51 0.97
C ALA A 156 -9.85 9.73 0.03
N ASP A 157 -9.19 10.83 0.40
CA ASP A 157 -9.03 12.00 -0.49
C ASP A 157 -8.19 11.65 -1.73
N VAL A 158 -7.26 10.71 -1.59
CA VAL A 158 -6.47 10.13 -2.69
C VAL A 158 -6.40 8.63 -2.52
N SER A 159 -6.84 7.88 -3.52
CA SER A 159 -6.77 6.43 -3.54
C SER A 159 -5.67 5.93 -4.48
N ILE A 160 -4.83 5.03 -3.99
CA ILE A 160 -3.67 4.51 -4.70
C ILE A 160 -3.70 2.98 -4.64
N ALA A 161 -3.91 2.34 -5.78
CA ALA A 161 -3.79 0.88 -5.91
C ALA A 161 -2.35 0.49 -6.25
N MET A 162 -1.86 -0.61 -5.68
CA MET A 162 -0.51 -1.10 -5.89
C MET A 162 -0.48 -2.48 -6.54
N GLY A 163 0.47 -2.66 -7.46
CA GLY A 163 0.75 -3.92 -8.10
C GLY A 163 -0.27 -4.29 -9.18
N LYS A 164 -0.39 -5.59 -9.45
CA LYS A 164 -1.48 -6.15 -10.26
C LYS A 164 -2.73 -6.26 -9.38
N GLY A 165 -3.20 -5.12 -8.85
CA GLY A 165 -4.44 -5.06 -8.10
C GLY A 165 -5.56 -5.76 -8.88
N THR A 166 -6.57 -6.28 -8.18
CA THR A 166 -7.77 -6.78 -8.84
C THR A 166 -8.39 -5.66 -9.68
N ASP A 167 -9.08 -6.02 -10.76
CA ASP A 167 -9.79 -5.06 -11.61
C ASP A 167 -10.64 -4.09 -10.77
N ILE A 168 -11.23 -4.57 -9.67
CA ILE A 168 -12.01 -3.77 -8.71
C ILE A 168 -11.19 -2.65 -8.05
N ALA A 169 -9.93 -2.91 -7.70
CA ALA A 169 -9.06 -1.90 -7.10
C ALA A 169 -8.65 -0.82 -8.09
N MET A 170 -8.41 -1.23 -9.34
CA MET A 170 -8.06 -0.30 -10.41
C MET A 170 -9.24 0.60 -10.78
N ASP A 171 -10.48 0.10 -10.68
CA ASP A 171 -11.70 0.88 -10.95
C ASP A 171 -11.98 1.95 -9.89
N VAL A 172 -11.57 1.71 -8.64
CA VAL A 172 -11.82 2.62 -7.50
C VAL A 172 -10.65 3.58 -7.26
N ALA A 173 -9.43 3.21 -7.65
CA ALA A 173 -8.25 4.00 -7.38
C ALA A 173 -8.07 5.16 -8.35
N MET A 174 -7.77 6.35 -7.82
CA MET A 174 -7.39 7.53 -8.62
C MET A 174 -6.01 7.39 -9.27
N VAL A 175 -5.13 6.61 -8.64
CA VAL A 175 -3.76 6.35 -9.10
C VAL A 175 -3.47 4.87 -8.99
N THR A 176 -2.91 4.28 -10.05
CA THR A 176 -2.46 2.88 -10.03
C THR A 176 -0.95 2.82 -10.22
N LEU A 177 -0.25 2.22 -9.26
CA LEU A 177 1.17 1.92 -9.37
C LEU A 177 1.33 0.50 -9.92
N ILE A 178 2.00 0.36 -11.07
CA ILE A 178 2.11 -0.91 -11.82
C ILE A 178 2.84 -2.00 -11.03
N THR A 179 3.69 -1.60 -10.08
CA THR A 179 4.42 -2.53 -9.21
C THR A 179 4.00 -2.37 -7.76
N SER A 180 4.25 -3.40 -6.96
CA SER A 180 4.03 -3.35 -5.52
C SER A 180 5.25 -2.81 -4.75
N ASP A 181 6.06 -1.94 -5.38
CA ASP A 181 7.20 -1.27 -4.73
C ASP A 181 6.77 0.09 -4.16
N LEU A 182 6.81 0.20 -2.84
CA LEU A 182 6.45 1.43 -2.13
C LEU A 182 7.35 2.63 -2.45
N LEU A 183 8.57 2.42 -2.97
CA LEU A 183 9.47 3.53 -3.39
C LEU A 183 8.90 4.37 -4.53
N LEU A 184 7.98 3.83 -5.32
CA LEU A 184 7.30 4.60 -6.36
C LEU A 184 6.41 5.72 -5.78
N LEU A 185 5.88 5.52 -4.56
CA LEU A 185 4.94 6.44 -3.95
C LEU A 185 5.54 7.83 -3.64
N PRO A 186 6.69 7.97 -2.92
CA PRO A 186 7.31 9.28 -2.73
C PRO A 186 7.74 9.93 -4.06
N GLY A 187 8.10 9.13 -5.06
CA GLY A 187 8.39 9.60 -6.42
C GLY A 187 7.18 10.21 -7.12
N ALA A 188 6.05 9.50 -7.11
CA ALA A 188 4.79 9.96 -7.68
C ALA A 188 4.28 11.26 -7.03
N ILE A 189 4.36 11.34 -5.69
CA ILE A 189 3.98 12.55 -4.95
C ILE A 189 4.88 13.74 -5.32
N ARG A 190 6.18 13.51 -5.45
CA ARG A 190 7.13 14.56 -5.87
C ARG A 190 6.84 15.03 -7.29
N LEU A 191 6.60 14.11 -8.22
CA LEU A 191 6.24 14.43 -9.60
C LEU A 191 4.95 15.26 -9.65
N SER A 192 3.91 14.85 -8.91
CA SER A 192 2.64 15.60 -8.82
C SER A 192 2.87 17.03 -8.32
N LYS A 193 3.64 17.21 -7.24
CA LYS A 193 3.98 18.55 -6.72
C LYS A 193 4.74 19.40 -7.74
N GLN A 194 5.66 18.81 -8.47
CA GLN A 194 6.41 19.52 -9.54
C GLN A 194 5.50 19.93 -10.69
N THR A 195 4.62 19.04 -11.14
CA THR A 195 3.65 19.33 -12.20
C THR A 195 2.72 20.48 -11.81
N VAL A 196 2.16 20.44 -10.60
CA VAL A 196 1.32 21.54 -10.10
C VAL A 196 2.09 22.86 -10.03
N ARG A 197 3.34 22.84 -9.58
CA ARG A 197 4.20 24.03 -9.55
C ARG A 197 4.43 24.60 -10.96
N LEU A 198 4.69 23.74 -11.93
CA LEU A 198 4.85 24.16 -13.34
C LEU A 198 3.57 24.77 -13.90
N ILE A 199 2.39 24.20 -13.58
CA ILE A 199 1.11 24.75 -13.98
C ILE A 199 0.94 26.17 -13.41
N TYR A 200 1.22 26.39 -12.13
CA TYR A 200 1.16 27.71 -11.52
C TYR A 200 2.16 28.70 -12.14
N GLN A 201 3.36 28.27 -12.44
CA GLN A 201 4.36 29.10 -13.12
C GLN A 201 3.88 29.52 -14.51
N ASN A 202 3.37 28.59 -15.30
CA ASN A 202 2.86 28.87 -16.64
C ASN A 202 1.67 29.83 -16.57
N LEU A 203 0.74 29.62 -15.63
CA LEU A 203 -0.40 30.48 -15.42
C LEU A 203 0.03 31.90 -15.01
N PHE A 204 0.99 32.00 -14.10
CA PHE A 204 1.56 33.28 -13.67
C PHE A 204 2.16 34.06 -14.85
N TRP A 205 2.98 33.41 -15.68
CA TRP A 205 3.58 34.06 -16.84
C TRP A 205 2.52 34.47 -17.86
N ALA A 206 1.55 33.62 -18.15
CA ALA A 206 0.43 33.95 -19.04
C ALA A 206 -0.37 35.16 -18.54
N PHE A 207 -0.61 35.23 -17.21
CA PHE A 207 -1.31 36.35 -16.60
C PHE A 207 -0.51 37.66 -16.66
N ILE A 208 0.76 37.63 -16.24
CA ILE A 208 1.67 38.80 -16.32
C ILE A 208 1.80 39.32 -17.73
N TYR A 209 1.91 38.41 -18.68
CA TYR A 209 2.00 38.74 -20.09
C TYR A 209 0.78 39.53 -20.57
N ASN A 210 -0.42 39.10 -20.20
CA ASN A 210 -1.65 39.81 -20.53
C ASN A 210 -1.78 41.17 -19.80
N VAL A 211 -1.42 41.21 -18.51
CA VAL A 211 -1.46 42.44 -17.70
C VAL A 211 -0.54 43.54 -18.25
N ILE A 212 0.62 43.17 -18.79
CA ILE A 212 1.57 44.10 -19.42
C ILE A 212 1.21 44.34 -20.89
N GLY A 213 0.93 43.30 -21.63
CA GLY A 213 0.72 43.34 -23.08
C GLY A 213 -0.53 44.10 -23.50
N ILE A 214 -1.63 43.92 -22.77
CA ILE A 214 -2.91 44.59 -23.11
C ILE A 214 -2.81 46.13 -23.00
N PRO A 215 -2.28 46.74 -21.92
CA PRO A 215 -2.10 48.18 -21.84
C PRO A 215 -1.13 48.72 -22.90
N LEU A 216 -0.04 47.98 -23.17
CA LEU A 216 0.91 48.36 -24.21
C LEU A 216 0.29 48.33 -25.60
N ALA A 217 -0.51 47.31 -25.91
CA ALA A 217 -1.25 47.19 -27.16
C ALA A 217 -2.35 48.28 -27.28
N ALA A 218 -2.97 48.64 -26.16
CA ALA A 218 -3.94 49.74 -26.09
C ALA A 218 -3.31 51.12 -26.24
N GLY A 219 -1.99 51.23 -26.37
CA GLY A 219 -1.29 52.48 -26.66
C GLY A 219 -1.01 53.35 -25.42
N VAL A 220 -0.90 52.78 -24.23
CA VAL A 220 -0.57 53.52 -23.00
C VAL A 220 0.76 54.30 -23.14
N LEU A 221 1.69 53.81 -23.93
CA LEU A 221 2.97 54.47 -24.21
C LEU A 221 2.92 55.44 -25.40
N PHE A 222 1.84 55.49 -26.17
CA PHE A 222 1.70 56.33 -27.33
C PHE A 222 1.86 57.84 -27.02
N PRO A 223 1.26 58.39 -25.93
CA PRO A 223 1.41 59.82 -25.57
C PRO A 223 2.85 60.19 -25.18
N ILE A 224 3.68 59.24 -24.75
CA ILE A 224 5.01 59.50 -24.19
C ILE A 224 6.09 59.34 -25.29
N ASN A 225 6.03 58.33 -26.15
CA ASN A 225 7.08 58.03 -27.08
C ASN A 225 6.59 57.62 -28.50
N GLY A 226 5.27 57.74 -28.79
CA GLY A 226 4.71 57.39 -30.09
C GLY A 226 4.70 55.91 -30.43
N LEU A 227 5.02 55.02 -29.48
CA LEU A 227 5.15 53.58 -29.70
C LEU A 227 3.74 52.91 -29.63
N LEU A 228 3.32 52.33 -30.74
CA LEU A 228 2.22 51.39 -30.83
C LEU A 228 2.78 49.98 -30.98
N LEU A 229 2.34 49.03 -30.14
CA LEU A 229 2.76 47.65 -30.24
C LEU A 229 2.15 47.03 -31.52
N ASN A 230 3.00 46.55 -32.40
CA ASN A 230 2.52 45.82 -33.59
C ASN A 230 1.83 44.51 -33.13
N PRO A 231 0.57 44.21 -33.53
CA PRO A 231 -0.12 42.98 -33.16
C PRO A 231 0.65 41.68 -33.48
N MET A 232 1.50 41.72 -34.52
CA MET A 232 2.33 40.57 -34.88
C MET A 232 3.39 40.28 -33.80
N LEU A 233 3.97 41.31 -33.18
CA LEU A 233 4.94 41.11 -32.08
C LEU A 233 4.26 40.59 -30.82
N ALA A 234 3.04 41.03 -30.54
CA ALA A 234 2.25 40.52 -29.43
C ALA A 234 1.91 39.03 -29.62
N SER A 235 1.53 38.64 -30.83
CA SER A 235 1.24 37.22 -31.18
C SER A 235 2.49 36.34 -31.14
N ALA A 236 3.62 36.83 -31.64
CA ALA A 236 4.89 36.09 -31.61
C ALA A 236 5.36 35.85 -30.17
N ALA A 237 5.24 36.83 -29.30
CA ALA A 237 5.65 36.71 -27.90
C ALA A 237 4.70 35.80 -27.06
N MET A 238 3.48 35.52 -27.52
CA MET A 238 2.59 34.50 -26.93
C MET A 238 2.94 33.07 -27.36
N ALA A 239 3.73 32.88 -28.43
CA ALA A 239 4.09 31.57 -28.96
C ALA A 239 5.36 30.98 -28.34
N PHE A 240 6.13 31.74 -27.55
CA PHE A 240 7.31 31.35 -26.79
C PHE A 240 7.07 31.37 -25.29
#